data_c350e19da1c042c54c770cbef607185e
#
_entry.id   c350e19da1c042c54c770cbef607185e
#
_cell.length_a   1.000
_cell.length_b   1.000
_cell.length_c   1.000
_cell.angle_alpha   90.00
_cell.angle_beta   90.00
_cell.angle_gamma   90.00
#
_symmetry.space_group_name_H-M   'P 1'
#
loop_
_entity.id
_entity.type
_entity.pdbx_description
1 polymer ?
#
loop_
_entity_poly.entity_id
_entity_poly.type
_entity_poly.pdbx_seq_one_letter_code
_entity_poly.pdbx_strand_id
1 'polypeptide(L)'
;MLDNDTLYNPFTTAIKRKTISRPLRELINLGYFSLGDKVLDYGCGFGYDGNYLKLLLDRDKVFLYDEYNPIYKDTSLLERFYDKVVCFYVFNVISSLVEHERVLNLLKSLGKELFIAVRSDEIKSVKSSWEWDDNARGYWTTRNTFQRFYDEDMIGELFGEVEYIHKGKDYKLFKITVDK
;
A
#
# COMPACT_ATOMS: atom_id res chain seq x y z
N MET A 1 -31.08 0.62 -5.69
CA MET A 1 -29.78 0.22 -5.16
C MET A 1 -28.93 1.48 -5.19
N LEU A 2 -28.61 2.05 -4.05
CA LEU A 2 -27.69 3.19 -3.96
C LEU A 2 -26.28 2.62 -4.21
N ASP A 3 -25.59 3.21 -5.17
CA ASP A 3 -24.19 2.87 -5.48
C ASP A 3 -23.35 3.13 -4.22
N ASN A 4 -22.93 2.07 -3.52
CA ASN A 4 -22.16 2.17 -2.29
C ASN A 4 -20.75 2.80 -2.53
N ASP A 5 -20.34 2.93 -3.78
CA ASP A 5 -19.03 3.52 -4.15
C ASP A 5 -18.96 5.05 -3.92
N THR A 6 -20.09 5.74 -3.79
CA THR A 6 -20.11 7.21 -3.67
C THR A 6 -19.85 7.73 -2.24
N LEU A 7 -19.82 6.86 -1.21
CA LEU A 7 -19.66 7.27 0.20
C LEU A 7 -18.41 6.73 0.89
N TYR A 8 -17.66 5.84 0.24
CA TYR A 8 -16.48 5.25 0.85
C TYR A 8 -15.23 6.11 0.61
N ASN A 9 -14.65 6.62 1.69
CA ASN A 9 -13.36 7.32 1.66
C ASN A 9 -12.29 6.44 2.32
N PRO A 10 -11.37 5.83 1.55
CA PRO A 10 -10.31 4.98 2.09
C PRO A 10 -9.42 5.65 3.12
N PHE A 11 -9.29 6.98 3.11
CA PHE A 11 -8.50 7.72 4.09
C PHE A 11 -9.02 7.57 5.53
N THR A 12 -10.30 7.23 5.72
CA THR A 12 -10.85 6.94 7.04
C THR A 12 -10.18 5.75 7.73
N THR A 13 -9.48 4.92 6.97
CA THR A 13 -8.72 3.77 7.46
C THR A 13 -7.25 4.12 7.77
N ALA A 14 -6.77 5.31 7.40
CA ALA A 14 -5.41 5.75 7.64
C ALA A 14 -5.10 5.81 9.14
N ILE A 15 -3.98 5.22 9.54
CA ILE A 15 -3.58 5.09 10.93
C ILE A 15 -2.63 6.23 11.28
N LYS A 16 -2.96 7.02 12.31
CA LYS A 16 -2.00 7.95 12.93
C LYS A 16 -0.97 7.15 13.71
N ARG A 17 0.23 7.02 13.17
CA ARG A 17 1.31 6.25 13.77
C ARG A 17 2.13 7.12 14.72
N LYS A 18 2.77 6.49 15.71
CA LYS A 18 3.79 7.12 16.58
C LYS A 18 5.21 6.63 16.22
N THR A 19 5.29 5.58 15.42
CA THR A 19 6.54 4.97 14.95
C THR A 19 6.38 4.57 13.49
N ILE A 20 7.48 4.34 12.79
CA ILE A 20 7.46 3.80 11.41
C ILE A 20 6.73 2.46 11.36
N SER A 21 6.15 2.16 10.21
CA SER A 21 5.47 0.90 9.99
C SER A 21 6.44 -0.30 10.09
N ARG A 22 5.90 -1.47 10.40
CA ARG A 22 6.71 -2.70 10.43
C ARG A 22 7.34 -3.00 9.07
N PRO A 23 6.61 -2.92 7.94
CA PRO A 23 7.20 -3.13 6.61
C PRO A 23 8.36 -2.19 6.32
N LEU A 24 8.23 -0.89 6.63
CA LEU A 24 9.32 0.05 6.40
C LEU A 24 10.54 -0.30 7.25
N ARG A 25 10.34 -0.62 8.53
CA ARG A 25 11.44 -1.02 9.43
C ARG A 25 12.18 -2.24 8.90
N GLU A 26 11.46 -3.20 8.35
CA GLU A 26 12.05 -4.41 7.77
C GLU A 26 12.91 -4.08 6.56
N LEU A 27 12.40 -3.27 5.62
CA LEU A 27 13.16 -2.84 4.45
C LEU A 27 14.43 -2.07 4.82
N ILE A 28 14.37 -1.21 5.84
CA ILE A 28 15.53 -0.47 6.34
C ILE A 28 16.57 -1.43 6.93
N ASN A 29 16.14 -2.36 7.78
CA ASN A 29 17.03 -3.34 8.43
C ASN A 29 17.71 -4.26 7.43
N LEU A 30 17.04 -4.58 6.33
CA LEU A 30 17.57 -5.41 5.24
C LEU A 30 18.39 -4.62 4.21
N GLY A 31 18.54 -3.29 4.38
CA GLY A 31 19.37 -2.46 3.53
C GLY A 31 18.80 -2.20 2.14
N TYR A 32 17.48 -2.21 1.97
CA TYR A 32 16.85 -1.98 0.68
C TYR A 32 16.94 -0.53 0.18
N PHE A 33 17.38 0.42 1.01
CA PHE A 33 17.49 1.83 0.62
C PHE A 33 18.94 2.32 0.59
N SER A 34 19.27 3.11 -0.42
CA SER A 34 20.53 3.82 -0.58
C SER A 34 20.33 5.32 -0.62
N LEU A 35 21.29 6.11 -0.17
CA LEU A 35 21.20 7.59 -0.13
C LEU A 35 20.82 8.23 -1.48
N GLY A 36 21.25 7.60 -2.58
CA GLY A 36 20.96 8.07 -3.94
C GLY A 36 19.57 7.77 -4.47
N ASP A 37 18.81 6.88 -3.82
CA ASP A 37 17.52 6.41 -4.31
C ASP A 37 16.46 7.52 -4.35
N LYS A 38 15.75 7.60 -5.48
CA LYS A 38 14.55 8.40 -5.61
C LYS A 38 13.34 7.55 -5.21
N VAL A 39 12.71 7.89 -4.10
CA VAL A 39 11.68 7.07 -3.45
C VAL A 39 10.33 7.78 -3.45
N LEU A 40 9.25 7.04 -3.80
CA LEU A 40 7.87 7.48 -3.62
C LEU A 40 7.21 6.65 -2.52
N ASP A 41 6.63 7.31 -1.52
CA ASP A 41 5.69 6.73 -0.55
C ASP A 41 4.27 6.94 -1.07
N TYR A 42 3.71 5.93 -1.74
CA TYR A 42 2.37 5.98 -2.34
C TYR A 42 1.31 5.49 -1.37
N GLY A 43 0.27 6.31 -1.17
CA GLY A 43 -0.74 6.09 -0.14
C GLY A 43 -0.18 6.33 1.26
N CYS A 44 0.62 7.39 1.39
CA CYS A 44 1.39 7.71 2.60
C CYS A 44 0.52 8.04 3.84
N GLY A 45 -0.79 8.22 3.67
CA GLY A 45 -1.73 8.56 4.75
C GLY A 45 -1.33 9.86 5.45
N PHE A 46 -0.91 9.78 6.71
CA PHE A 46 -0.41 10.93 7.47
C PHE A 46 1.09 11.21 7.23
N GLY A 47 1.74 10.52 6.31
CA GLY A 47 3.11 10.78 5.86
C GLY A 47 4.20 10.36 6.84
N TYR A 48 3.90 9.52 7.84
CA TYR A 48 4.88 9.19 8.88
C TYR A 48 6.10 8.43 8.32
N ASP A 49 5.85 7.40 7.50
CA ASP A 49 6.91 6.57 6.92
C ASP A 49 7.76 7.37 5.93
N GLY A 50 7.14 8.11 5.02
CA GLY A 50 7.84 8.95 4.05
C GLY A 50 8.64 10.08 4.68
N ASN A 51 8.12 10.72 5.74
CA ASN A 51 8.89 11.74 6.47
C ASN A 51 10.08 11.14 7.22
N TYR A 52 9.97 9.90 7.72
CA TYR A 52 11.12 9.20 8.29
C TYR A 52 12.18 8.87 7.22
N LEU A 53 11.75 8.42 6.03
CA LEU A 53 12.67 8.20 4.92
C LEU A 53 13.41 9.50 4.52
N LYS A 54 12.77 10.67 4.59
CA LYS A 54 13.42 11.97 4.38
C LYS A 54 14.52 12.29 5.39
N LEU A 55 14.48 11.70 6.58
CA LEU A 55 15.55 11.84 7.59
C LEU A 55 16.69 10.84 7.36
N LEU A 56 16.38 9.70 6.76
CA LEU A 56 17.33 8.62 6.54
C LEU A 56 18.09 8.76 5.22
N LEU A 57 17.43 9.28 4.20
CA LEU A 57 17.92 9.42 2.83
C LEU A 57 18.10 10.89 2.48
N ASP A 58 18.40 11.16 1.21
CA ASP A 58 18.36 12.52 0.67
C ASP A 58 16.92 13.03 0.65
N ARG A 59 16.65 14.08 1.44
CA ARG A 59 15.32 14.66 1.63
C ARG A 59 14.64 15.04 0.31
N ASP A 60 15.42 15.54 -0.65
CA ASP A 60 14.91 16.04 -1.93
C ASP A 60 14.60 14.91 -2.91
N LYS A 61 14.96 13.66 -2.56
CA LYS A 61 14.69 12.46 -3.35
C LYS A 61 13.54 11.61 -2.79
N VAL A 62 12.94 11.97 -1.66
CA VAL A 62 11.81 11.25 -1.08
C VAL A 62 10.53 12.06 -1.24
N PHE A 63 9.56 11.45 -1.91
CA PHE A 63 8.29 12.05 -2.28
C PHE A 63 7.14 11.30 -1.60
N LEU A 64 6.11 12.02 -1.20
CA LEU A 64 4.93 11.47 -0.53
C LEU A 64 3.69 11.80 -1.35
N TYR A 65 2.89 10.79 -1.65
CA TYR A 65 1.62 10.95 -2.34
C TYR A 65 0.50 10.21 -1.62
N ASP A 66 -0.64 10.87 -1.49
CA ASP A 66 -1.88 10.25 -1.03
C ASP A 66 -3.06 10.92 -1.73
N GLU A 67 -3.89 10.12 -2.41
CA GLU A 67 -5.01 10.62 -3.21
C GLU A 67 -6.08 11.31 -2.35
N TYR A 68 -6.24 10.87 -1.11
CA TYR A 68 -7.29 11.31 -0.20
C TYR A 68 -6.82 12.27 0.88
N ASN A 69 -5.50 12.50 1.01
CA ASN A 69 -4.95 13.49 1.91
C ASN A 69 -4.55 14.78 1.15
N PRO A 70 -5.28 15.91 1.33
CA PRO A 70 -4.99 17.15 0.59
C PRO A 70 -3.55 17.67 0.76
N ILE A 71 -2.89 17.34 1.87
CA ILE A 71 -1.50 17.76 2.15
C ILE A 71 -0.51 17.07 1.19
N TYR A 72 -0.82 15.84 0.75
CA TYR A 72 0.06 15.01 -0.06
C TYR A 72 -0.50 14.73 -1.47
N LYS A 73 -1.61 15.36 -1.85
CA LYS A 73 -2.25 15.17 -3.16
C LYS A 73 -1.59 16.05 -4.23
N ASP A 74 -0.33 15.76 -4.54
CA ASP A 74 0.38 16.37 -5.67
C ASP A 74 0.44 15.38 -6.84
N THR A 75 -0.48 15.53 -7.78
CA THR A 75 -0.59 14.64 -8.95
C THR A 75 0.61 14.73 -9.89
N SER A 76 1.41 15.80 -9.85
CA SER A 76 2.64 15.91 -10.65
C SER A 76 3.68 14.84 -10.28
N LEU A 77 3.57 14.26 -9.08
CA LEU A 77 4.41 13.14 -8.65
C LEU A 77 4.11 11.85 -9.43
N LEU A 78 2.91 11.71 -9.97
CA LEU A 78 2.49 10.55 -10.77
C LEU A 78 2.98 10.60 -12.22
N GLU A 79 3.67 11.67 -12.61
CA GLU A 79 4.32 11.82 -13.93
C GLU A 79 5.82 11.56 -13.88
N ARG A 80 6.36 11.21 -12.69
CA ARG A 80 7.79 11.00 -12.45
C ARG A 80 8.12 9.52 -12.38
N PHE A 81 9.40 9.21 -12.56
CA PHE A 81 9.93 7.86 -12.37
C PHE A 81 10.82 7.79 -11.14
N TYR A 82 10.70 6.68 -10.40
CA TYR A 82 11.35 6.45 -9.12
C TYR A 82 12.20 5.17 -9.17
N ASP A 83 13.30 5.14 -8.41
CA ASP A 83 14.06 3.91 -8.21
C ASP A 83 13.23 2.93 -7.38
N LYS A 84 12.51 3.44 -6.37
CA LYS A 84 11.70 2.65 -5.46
C LYS A 84 10.35 3.29 -5.17
N VAL A 85 9.31 2.48 -5.15
CA VAL A 85 7.99 2.87 -4.67
C VAL A 85 7.62 1.98 -3.49
N VAL A 86 7.28 2.58 -2.36
CA VAL A 86 6.69 1.86 -1.23
C VAL A 86 5.19 2.11 -1.20
N CYS A 87 4.41 1.04 -1.00
CA CYS A 87 2.94 1.08 -1.00
C CYS A 87 2.42 0.13 0.09
N PHE A 88 2.20 0.65 1.30
CA PHE A 88 1.89 -0.17 2.46
C PHE A 88 0.42 -0.08 2.86
N TYR A 89 -0.26 -1.21 2.82
CA TYR A 89 -1.66 -1.39 3.23
C TYR A 89 -2.72 -0.64 2.39
N VAL A 90 -2.32 -0.03 1.28
CA VAL A 90 -3.24 0.65 0.35
C VAL A 90 -4.19 -0.36 -0.28
N PHE A 91 -3.66 -1.46 -0.80
CA PHE A 91 -4.47 -2.49 -1.47
C PHE A 91 -5.50 -3.16 -0.56
N ASN A 92 -5.30 -3.13 0.75
CA ASN A 92 -6.25 -3.67 1.71
C ASN A 92 -7.60 -2.97 1.72
N VAL A 93 -7.61 -1.70 1.36
CA VAL A 93 -8.78 -0.82 1.47
C VAL A 93 -9.41 -0.47 0.12
N ILE A 94 -8.89 -1.01 -0.98
CA ILE A 94 -9.48 -0.87 -2.31
C ILE A 94 -10.51 -1.98 -2.50
N SER A 95 -11.82 -1.65 -2.52
CA SER A 95 -12.91 -2.62 -2.68
C SER A 95 -13.01 -3.12 -4.12
N SER A 96 -12.88 -2.23 -5.10
CA SER A 96 -12.97 -2.57 -6.53
C SER A 96 -11.72 -3.31 -7.02
N LEU A 97 -11.90 -4.47 -7.67
CA LEU A 97 -10.79 -5.18 -8.32
C LEU A 97 -10.28 -4.42 -9.56
N VAL A 98 -11.14 -3.71 -10.25
CA VAL A 98 -10.74 -2.84 -11.38
C VAL A 98 -9.84 -1.71 -10.90
N GLU A 99 -10.20 -1.09 -9.79
CA GLU A 99 -9.38 -0.04 -9.18
C GLU A 99 -8.05 -0.60 -8.61
N HIS A 100 -8.07 -1.80 -8.04
CA HIS A 100 -6.86 -2.51 -7.62
C HIS A 100 -5.89 -2.66 -8.78
N GLU A 101 -6.37 -3.18 -9.92
CA GLU A 101 -5.56 -3.35 -11.14
C GLU A 101 -5.05 -2.00 -11.67
N ARG A 102 -5.89 -0.96 -11.70
CA ARG A 102 -5.52 0.40 -12.12
C ARG A 102 -4.37 0.95 -11.27
N VAL A 103 -4.48 0.83 -9.94
CA VAL A 103 -3.43 1.29 -9.02
C VAL A 103 -2.15 0.49 -9.20
N LEU A 104 -2.23 -0.84 -9.33
CA LEU A 104 -1.04 -1.67 -9.56
C LEU A 104 -0.32 -1.29 -10.87
N ASN A 105 -1.06 -1.11 -11.96
CA ASN A 105 -0.50 -0.70 -13.24
C ASN A 105 0.12 0.70 -13.18
N LEU A 106 -0.51 1.62 -12.46
CA LEU A 106 0.09 2.93 -12.18
C LEU A 106 1.42 2.77 -11.44
N LEU A 107 1.48 2.02 -10.34
CA LEU A 107 2.72 1.83 -9.59
C LEU A 107 3.82 1.22 -10.45
N LYS A 108 3.49 0.21 -11.29
CA LYS A 108 4.43 -0.38 -12.25
C LYS A 108 4.96 0.64 -13.27
N SER A 109 4.16 1.63 -13.64
CA SER A 109 4.61 2.69 -14.53
C SER A 109 5.54 3.70 -13.85
N LEU A 110 5.43 3.87 -12.54
CA LEU A 110 6.15 4.87 -11.75
C LEU A 110 7.50 4.40 -11.23
N GLY A 111 7.70 3.12 -10.98
CA GLY A 111 8.88 2.65 -10.26
C GLY A 111 9.60 1.47 -10.90
N LYS A 112 10.90 1.37 -10.61
CA LYS A 112 11.73 0.23 -10.98
C LYS A 112 11.52 -0.95 -10.02
N GLU A 113 11.47 -0.67 -8.72
CA GLU A 113 11.18 -1.64 -7.67
C GLU A 113 9.98 -1.17 -6.84
N LEU A 114 8.98 -2.04 -6.71
CA LEU A 114 7.80 -1.78 -5.91
C LEU A 114 7.86 -2.64 -4.65
N PHE A 115 7.77 -2.02 -3.48
CA PHE A 115 7.67 -2.70 -2.20
C PHE A 115 6.25 -2.57 -1.68
N ILE A 116 5.52 -3.67 -1.65
CA ILE A 116 4.10 -3.69 -1.32
C ILE A 116 3.90 -4.50 -0.05
N ALA A 117 3.19 -3.92 0.91
CA ALA A 117 2.75 -4.63 2.10
C ALA A 117 1.23 -4.73 2.14
N VAL A 118 0.73 -5.94 2.41
CA VAL A 118 -0.68 -6.24 2.56
C VAL A 118 -0.95 -6.98 3.87
N ARG A 119 -2.18 -6.91 4.38
CA ARG A 119 -2.59 -7.70 5.56
C ARG A 119 -2.66 -9.17 5.19
N SER A 120 -2.09 -10.01 6.04
CA SER A 120 -2.19 -11.46 5.89
C SER A 120 -3.59 -11.96 6.26
N ASP A 121 -4.03 -12.99 5.57
CA ASP A 121 -5.26 -13.74 5.87
C ASP A 121 -5.20 -14.50 7.20
N GLU A 122 -3.98 -14.78 7.70
CA GLU A 122 -3.77 -15.42 9.00
C GLU A 122 -4.10 -14.52 10.19
N ILE A 123 -4.28 -13.21 9.97
CA ILE A 123 -4.64 -12.29 11.04
C ILE A 123 -6.07 -12.54 11.52
N LYS A 124 -6.23 -12.94 12.77
CA LYS A 124 -7.54 -13.22 13.39
C LYS A 124 -8.28 -11.93 13.79
N SER A 125 -8.28 -10.91 12.93
CA SER A 125 -8.92 -9.63 13.24
C SER A 125 -10.31 -9.45 12.63
N VAL A 126 -10.77 -10.42 11.85
CA VAL A 126 -12.11 -10.40 11.27
C VAL A 126 -13.12 -10.60 12.37
N LYS A 127 -14.04 -9.64 12.51
CA LYS A 127 -15.12 -9.71 13.50
C LYS A 127 -16.34 -10.37 12.89
N SER A 128 -17.11 -11.09 13.71
CA SER A 128 -18.35 -11.72 13.28
C SER A 128 -19.42 -10.74 12.74
N SER A 129 -19.27 -9.46 13.05
CA SER A 129 -20.13 -8.36 12.57
C SER A 129 -19.69 -7.76 11.23
N TRP A 130 -18.61 -8.26 10.62
CA TRP A 130 -18.18 -7.81 9.30
C TRP A 130 -18.83 -8.66 8.21
N GLU A 131 -19.22 -8.02 7.12
CA GLU A 131 -19.90 -8.64 6.00
C GLU A 131 -18.91 -8.96 4.89
N TRP A 132 -18.89 -10.23 4.46
CA TRP A 132 -18.08 -10.67 3.33
C TRP A 132 -18.72 -10.22 2.00
N ASP A 133 -17.92 -9.72 1.09
CA ASP A 133 -18.30 -9.36 -0.27
C ASP A 133 -17.52 -10.24 -1.27
N ASP A 134 -18.23 -11.14 -1.94
CA ASP A 134 -17.65 -12.08 -2.90
C ASP A 134 -17.03 -11.36 -4.12
N ASN A 135 -17.65 -10.29 -4.60
CA ASN A 135 -17.16 -9.54 -5.76
C ASN A 135 -15.89 -8.75 -5.43
N ALA A 136 -15.86 -8.14 -4.25
CA ALA A 136 -14.71 -7.40 -3.77
C ALA A 136 -13.64 -8.30 -3.12
N ARG A 137 -13.98 -9.57 -2.81
CA ARG A 137 -13.11 -10.55 -2.13
C ARG A 137 -12.53 -10.00 -0.83
N GLY A 138 -13.41 -9.45 0.04
CA GLY A 138 -13.02 -8.84 1.28
C GLY A 138 -14.22 -8.54 2.17
N TYR A 139 -14.00 -7.77 3.22
CA TYR A 139 -15.00 -7.52 4.25
C TYR A 139 -15.36 -6.05 4.34
N TRP A 140 -16.65 -5.77 4.41
CA TRP A 140 -17.17 -4.49 4.86
C TRP A 140 -17.31 -4.48 6.39
N THR A 141 -16.72 -3.48 7.02
CA THR A 141 -16.76 -3.34 8.48
C THR A 141 -18.02 -2.57 8.90
N THR A 142 -18.38 -2.66 10.19
CA THR A 142 -19.48 -1.88 10.77
C THR A 142 -19.31 -0.35 10.67
N ARG A 143 -18.13 0.12 10.28
CA ARG A 143 -17.83 1.54 10.06
C ARG A 143 -17.90 1.92 8.58
N ASN A 144 -18.46 1.08 7.74
CA ASN A 144 -18.50 1.25 6.30
C ASN A 144 -17.11 1.45 5.69
N THR A 145 -16.11 0.70 6.18
CA THR A 145 -14.77 0.65 5.61
C THR A 145 -14.50 -0.74 5.07
N PHE A 146 -13.76 -0.83 3.97
CA PHE A 146 -13.41 -2.10 3.35
C PHE A 146 -12.07 -2.63 3.88
N GLN A 147 -11.94 -3.95 4.00
CA GLN A 147 -10.72 -4.64 4.38
C GLN A 147 -10.56 -5.94 3.59
N ARG A 148 -9.47 -6.04 2.83
CA ARG A 148 -9.05 -7.28 2.17
C ARG A 148 -7.84 -7.86 2.89
N PHE A 149 -7.84 -9.18 3.05
CA PHE A 149 -6.74 -9.96 3.59
C PHE A 149 -6.24 -10.90 2.50
N TYR A 150 -4.95 -11.13 2.47
CA TYR A 150 -4.30 -11.79 1.34
C TYR A 150 -3.61 -13.08 1.79
N ASP A 151 -3.99 -14.20 1.20
CA ASP A 151 -3.17 -15.40 1.13
C ASP A 151 -2.15 -15.30 -0.02
N GLU A 152 -1.32 -16.33 -0.20
CA GLU A 152 -0.29 -16.33 -1.24
C GLU A 152 -0.89 -16.52 -2.64
N ASP A 153 -1.97 -17.30 -2.75
CA ASP A 153 -2.66 -17.54 -4.02
C ASP A 153 -3.29 -16.25 -4.54
N MET A 154 -3.96 -15.50 -3.67
CA MET A 154 -4.53 -14.20 -4.02
C MET A 154 -3.44 -13.17 -4.39
N ILE A 155 -2.29 -13.20 -3.73
CA ILE A 155 -1.16 -12.35 -4.11
C ILE A 155 -0.67 -12.72 -5.51
N GLY A 156 -0.45 -14.00 -5.80
CA GLY A 156 -0.06 -14.45 -7.12
C GLY A 156 -1.05 -14.07 -8.21
N GLU A 157 -2.35 -14.21 -7.95
CA GLU A 157 -3.42 -13.85 -8.88
C GLU A 157 -3.48 -12.33 -9.15
N LEU A 158 -3.46 -11.50 -8.10
CA LEU A 158 -3.73 -10.06 -8.22
C LEU A 158 -2.47 -9.22 -8.51
N PHE A 159 -1.28 -9.69 -8.13
CA PHE A 159 -0.02 -8.93 -8.31
C PHE A 159 0.91 -9.58 -9.34
N GLY A 160 0.69 -10.85 -9.68
CA GLY A 160 1.57 -11.64 -10.54
C GLY A 160 2.76 -12.21 -9.77
N GLU A 161 3.88 -12.37 -10.47
CA GLU A 161 5.12 -12.87 -9.87
C GLU A 161 5.70 -11.84 -8.89
N VAL A 162 5.97 -12.29 -7.65
CA VAL A 162 6.48 -11.45 -6.58
C VAL A 162 7.65 -12.12 -5.85
N GLU A 163 8.60 -11.32 -5.37
CA GLU A 163 9.66 -11.75 -4.46
C GLU A 163 9.24 -11.45 -3.02
N TYR A 164 8.97 -12.49 -2.23
CA TYR A 164 8.60 -12.29 -0.82
C TYR A 164 9.81 -11.88 0.02
N ILE A 165 9.64 -10.81 0.80
CA ILE A 165 10.61 -10.32 1.80
C ILE A 165 10.19 -10.80 3.18
N HIS A 166 8.87 -10.77 3.47
CA HIS A 166 8.31 -11.21 4.73
C HIS A 166 6.97 -11.91 4.54
N LYS A 167 6.82 -13.09 5.15
CA LYS A 167 5.57 -13.85 5.20
C LYS A 167 5.19 -14.04 6.67
N GLY A 168 4.52 -13.06 7.24
CA GLY A 168 4.11 -13.10 8.64
C GLY A 168 2.60 -13.23 8.81
N LYS A 169 2.19 -13.55 10.04
CA LYS A 169 0.76 -13.68 10.39
C LYS A 169 -0.02 -12.38 10.30
N ASP A 170 0.65 -11.24 10.52
CA ASP A 170 0.00 -9.93 10.52
C ASP A 170 -0.01 -9.29 9.13
N TYR A 171 1.08 -9.48 8.36
CA TYR A 171 1.25 -8.91 7.03
C TYR A 171 2.20 -9.75 6.18
N LYS A 172 2.05 -9.60 4.87
CA LYS A 172 3.00 -10.09 3.87
C LYS A 172 3.63 -8.86 3.20
N LEU A 173 4.95 -8.89 3.03
CA LEU A 173 5.73 -7.85 2.35
C LEU A 173 6.46 -8.50 1.19
N PHE A 174 6.33 -7.92 0.01
CA PHE A 174 6.95 -8.43 -1.20
C PHE A 174 7.43 -7.31 -2.12
N LYS A 175 8.34 -7.68 -3.01
CA LYS A 175 8.89 -6.82 -4.05
C LYS A 175 8.39 -7.28 -5.42
N ILE A 176 8.11 -6.32 -6.28
CA ILE A 176 7.92 -6.50 -7.73
C ILE A 176 9.03 -5.69 -8.41
N THR A 177 9.85 -6.35 -9.23
CA THR A 177 10.82 -5.69 -10.10
C THR A 177 10.16 -5.46 -11.46
N VAL A 178 10.26 -4.25 -11.97
CA VAL A 178 9.67 -3.87 -13.25
C VAL A 178 10.80 -3.75 -14.29
N ASP A 179 10.83 -4.69 -15.21
CA ASP A 179 11.73 -4.62 -16.36
C ASP A 179 11.22 -3.56 -17.34
N LYS A 180 12.05 -2.58 -17.65
CA LYS A 180 11.80 -1.52 -18.64
C LYS A 180 12.84 -1.54 -19.72
#